data_4bc1a55002d78971c39cb0360c82fb2c
#
_entry.id   4bc1a55002d78971c39cb0360c82fb2c
#
_cell.length_a   1.000
_cell.length_b   1.000
_cell.length_c   1.000
_cell.angle_alpha   90.00
_cell.angle_beta   90.00
_cell.angle_gamma   90.00
#
_symmetry.space_group_name_H-M   'P 1'
#
loop_
_entity.id
_entity.type
_entity.pdbx_description
1 polymer ?
#
loop_
_entity_poly.entity_id
_entity_poly.type
_entity_poly.pdbx_seq_one_letter_code
_entity_poly.pdbx_strand_id
1 'polypeptide(L)'
;MKKVAYYILAFIVISSFTRCADNSEKISQNIEVQNFVWKGLNAVYFWKDQIPNLDEFKYKNQSELNSFLENAGSPETLFESLIFDRHNTDKWSVLFDDYITLENILHGISLSNGMEFGLVHESNNNTDIFGYVRYVFPNSDADLKGITRGMIFNSVNETALTVNNYRSLLFSSDTSYSIELATYNTDGTVTSLIDPLTLLPDSFTLLKTEIQENPVHLTKVITSGAHKIGYLMYNGFYSSFDGQLNDAIGQLKNEGITELVLDLRYNGGGSVRTATYLASMITGQFTNELFTKEHWNDNLQKQFEDNNPELLVNNFYDALADETPINHLKLDKLYVITTGSTASASELIINGLN
;
A
#
# COMPACT_ATOMS: atom_id res chain seq x y z
N MET A 1 14.14 -20.85 -21.69
CA MET A 1 13.85 -19.88 -22.76
C MET A 1 12.48 -19.22 -22.60
N LYS A 2 11.94 -19.08 -21.36
CA LYS A 2 10.63 -18.42 -21.08
C LYS A 2 10.74 -17.15 -20.22
N LYS A 3 11.94 -16.71 -19.86
CA LYS A 3 12.16 -15.50 -19.02
C LYS A 3 12.13 -14.17 -19.79
N VAL A 4 11.88 -14.20 -21.09
CA VAL A 4 11.87 -13.00 -21.95
C VAL A 4 10.46 -12.41 -22.15
N ALA A 5 9.40 -13.14 -21.77
CA ALA A 5 8.02 -12.73 -22.07
C ALA A 5 7.50 -11.60 -21.18
N TYR A 6 7.94 -11.48 -19.94
CA TYR A 6 7.39 -10.49 -18.99
C TYR A 6 7.93 -9.06 -19.18
N TYR A 7 9.13 -8.90 -19.72
CA TYR A 7 9.67 -7.59 -20.08
C TYR A 7 9.12 -7.05 -21.41
N ILE A 8 8.47 -7.89 -22.20
CA ILE A 8 7.91 -7.50 -23.51
C ILE A 8 6.54 -6.84 -23.34
N LEU A 9 5.77 -7.10 -22.29
CA LEU A 9 4.45 -6.50 -22.10
C LEU A 9 4.52 -5.01 -21.76
N ALA A 10 5.49 -4.61 -20.91
CA ALA A 10 5.75 -3.18 -20.65
C ALA A 10 6.30 -2.45 -21.90
N PHE A 11 6.95 -3.19 -22.84
CA PHE A 11 7.53 -2.61 -24.03
C PHE A 11 6.56 -2.58 -25.24
N ILE A 12 5.55 -3.45 -25.28
CA ILE A 12 4.58 -3.53 -26.38
C ILE A 12 3.55 -2.40 -26.30
N VAL A 13 3.21 -1.90 -25.12
CA VAL A 13 2.36 -0.70 -24.99
C VAL A 13 3.09 0.55 -25.53
N ILE A 14 4.41 0.58 -25.51
CA ILE A 14 5.22 1.69 -26.07
C ILE A 14 5.37 1.60 -27.59
N SER A 15 5.32 0.40 -28.19
CA SER A 15 5.55 0.24 -29.63
C SER A 15 4.32 0.40 -30.52
N SER A 16 3.11 0.48 -29.95
CA SER A 16 1.86 0.70 -30.72
C SER A 16 1.62 2.17 -31.08
N PHE A 17 2.45 3.11 -30.60
CA PHE A 17 2.32 4.54 -30.87
C PHE A 17 3.11 5.04 -32.09
N THR A 18 3.72 4.14 -32.89
CA THR A 18 4.41 4.56 -34.11
C THR A 18 3.51 4.46 -35.34
N ARG A 19 2.44 5.25 -35.36
CA ARG A 19 1.76 5.57 -36.62
C ARG A 19 1.12 6.95 -36.56
N CYS A 20 1.96 7.97 -36.69
CA CYS A 20 1.53 9.21 -37.35
C CYS A 20 2.73 9.80 -38.06
N ALA A 21 2.53 10.11 -39.32
CA ALA A 21 3.53 10.71 -40.22
C ALA A 21 3.99 12.07 -39.67
N ASP A 22 5.25 12.25 -39.74
CA ASP A 22 6.11 13.40 -39.95
C ASP A 22 5.40 14.77 -40.06
N ASN A 23 5.00 15.28 -38.92
CA ASN A 23 4.78 16.66 -38.52
C ASN A 23 4.66 16.69 -36.98
N SER A 24 5.61 16.05 -36.29
CA SER A 24 5.69 16.13 -34.83
C SER A 24 6.05 17.56 -34.44
N GLU A 25 5.05 18.38 -34.17
CA GLU A 25 5.26 19.58 -33.35
C GLU A 25 6.00 19.14 -32.10
N LYS A 26 7.26 19.58 -31.95
CA LYS A 26 8.12 19.15 -30.85
C LYS A 26 7.51 19.57 -29.54
N ILE A 27 7.42 18.64 -28.62
CA ILE A 27 7.17 18.97 -27.21
C ILE A 27 8.29 19.91 -26.77
N SER A 28 7.94 21.03 -26.16
CA SER A 28 8.91 21.92 -25.55
C SER A 28 9.59 21.24 -24.37
N GLN A 29 10.93 21.29 -24.26
CA GLN A 29 11.67 20.63 -23.19
C GLN A 29 11.20 21.02 -21.77
N ASN A 30 10.61 22.18 -21.61
CA ASN A 30 10.11 22.67 -20.33
C ASN A 30 8.77 22.03 -19.88
N ILE A 31 8.10 21.26 -20.76
CA ILE A 31 6.81 20.61 -20.43
C ILE A 31 6.82 19.09 -20.69
N GLU A 32 7.98 18.47 -20.84
CA GLU A 32 8.06 17.03 -21.11
C GLU A 32 7.44 16.20 -19.99
N VAL A 33 7.65 16.58 -18.72
CA VAL A 33 7.08 15.88 -17.57
C VAL A 33 5.57 16.08 -17.49
N GLN A 34 5.07 17.31 -17.68
CA GLN A 34 3.64 17.58 -17.75
C GLN A 34 2.96 16.79 -18.87
N ASN A 35 3.59 16.70 -20.03
CA ASN A 35 3.08 15.93 -21.16
C ASN A 35 3.06 14.42 -20.85
N PHE A 36 4.06 13.90 -20.13
CA PHE A 36 4.08 12.53 -19.65
C PHE A 36 2.92 12.27 -18.67
N VAL A 37 2.72 13.14 -17.67
CA VAL A 37 1.61 13.05 -16.70
C VAL A 37 0.26 13.07 -17.43
N TRP A 38 0.04 14.01 -18.34
CA TRP A 38 -1.20 14.11 -19.11
C TRP A 38 -1.47 12.85 -19.91
N LYS A 39 -0.46 12.37 -20.66
CA LYS A 39 -0.58 11.15 -21.48
C LYS A 39 -0.85 9.91 -20.64
N GLY A 40 -0.20 9.79 -19.50
CA GLY A 40 -0.42 8.70 -18.57
C GLY A 40 -1.85 8.67 -18.07
N LEU A 41 -2.36 9.80 -17.54
CA LEU A 41 -3.74 9.90 -17.10
C LEU A 41 -4.75 9.69 -18.25
N ASN A 42 -4.50 10.27 -19.42
CA ASN A 42 -5.36 10.07 -20.58
C ASN A 42 -5.43 8.59 -21.00
N ALA A 43 -4.33 7.85 -20.88
CA ALA A 43 -4.30 6.45 -21.27
C ALA A 43 -4.96 5.52 -20.23
N VAL A 44 -4.67 5.68 -18.93
CA VAL A 44 -5.01 4.65 -17.93
C VAL A 44 -5.99 5.11 -16.86
N TYR A 45 -6.22 6.41 -16.68
CA TYR A 45 -7.03 6.92 -15.59
C TYR A 45 -8.50 6.49 -15.71
N PHE A 46 -9.03 5.88 -14.62
CA PHE A 46 -10.36 5.30 -14.63
C PHE A 46 -11.46 6.34 -14.87
N TRP A 47 -11.36 7.51 -14.23
CA TRP A 47 -12.35 8.59 -14.36
C TRP A 47 -11.99 9.63 -15.43
N LYS A 48 -11.15 9.29 -16.43
CA LYS A 48 -10.73 10.25 -17.46
C LYS A 48 -11.90 10.97 -18.14
N ASP A 49 -13.02 10.27 -18.35
CA ASP A 49 -14.18 10.80 -19.05
C ASP A 49 -14.96 11.83 -18.23
N GLN A 50 -14.68 11.90 -16.93
CA GLN A 50 -15.21 12.94 -16.03
C GLN A 50 -14.33 14.20 -16.01
N ILE A 51 -13.17 14.19 -16.67
CA ILE A 51 -12.19 15.27 -16.67
C ILE A 51 -12.10 15.88 -18.07
N PRO A 52 -12.74 17.06 -18.32
CA PRO A 52 -12.75 17.66 -19.65
C PRO A 52 -11.37 17.94 -20.24
N ASN A 53 -10.33 18.09 -19.40
CA ASN A 53 -8.96 18.31 -19.82
C ASN A 53 -8.23 17.01 -20.21
N LEU A 54 -8.82 15.83 -19.97
CA LEU A 54 -8.32 14.53 -20.44
C LEU A 54 -9.05 14.02 -21.68
N ASP A 55 -10.02 14.78 -22.22
CA ASP A 55 -10.65 14.44 -23.52
C ASP A 55 -9.61 14.60 -24.64
N GLU A 56 -9.33 13.49 -25.34
CA GLU A 56 -8.35 13.42 -26.43
C GLU A 56 -8.73 14.30 -27.64
N PHE A 57 -10.02 14.61 -27.81
CA PHE A 57 -10.52 15.44 -28.90
C PHE A 57 -10.58 16.93 -28.53
N LYS A 58 -10.32 17.29 -27.29
CA LYS A 58 -10.33 18.68 -26.81
C LYS A 58 -9.25 19.51 -27.49
N TYR A 59 -8.07 18.95 -27.68
CA TYR A 59 -6.93 19.64 -28.30
C TYR A 59 -6.77 19.19 -29.74
N LYS A 60 -6.91 20.14 -30.67
CA LYS A 60 -6.88 19.85 -32.12
C LYS A 60 -5.50 19.39 -32.62
N ASN A 61 -4.45 19.77 -31.89
CA ASN A 61 -3.07 19.47 -32.25
C ASN A 61 -2.16 19.58 -31.00
N GLN A 62 -0.91 19.16 -31.13
CA GLN A 62 0.06 19.17 -30.05
C GLN A 62 0.35 20.60 -29.53
N SER A 63 0.25 21.63 -30.37
CA SER A 63 0.49 23.02 -29.94
C SER A 63 -0.58 23.52 -28.98
N GLU A 64 -1.86 23.18 -29.21
CA GLU A 64 -2.93 23.50 -28.26
C GLU A 64 -2.74 22.77 -26.93
N LEU A 65 -2.35 21.50 -26.98
CA LEU A 65 -2.02 20.73 -25.76
C LEU A 65 -0.82 21.37 -25.05
N ASN A 66 0.25 21.70 -25.76
CA ASN A 66 1.42 22.35 -25.17
C ASN A 66 1.05 23.65 -24.46
N SER A 67 0.21 24.47 -25.08
CA SER A 67 -0.26 25.72 -24.46
C SER A 67 -1.05 25.49 -23.16
N PHE A 68 -1.85 24.42 -23.10
CA PHE A 68 -2.52 24.01 -21.85
C PHE A 68 -1.50 23.58 -20.79
N LEU A 69 -0.53 22.72 -21.16
CA LEU A 69 0.47 22.18 -20.24
C LEU A 69 1.39 23.28 -19.68
N GLU A 70 1.79 24.25 -20.51
CA GLU A 70 2.59 25.41 -20.10
C GLU A 70 1.88 26.28 -19.05
N ASN A 71 0.57 26.39 -19.13
CA ASN A 71 -0.25 27.18 -18.21
C ASN A 71 -0.67 26.38 -16.95
N ALA A 72 -0.47 25.08 -16.91
CA ALA A 72 -0.94 24.22 -15.82
C ALA A 72 -0.05 24.26 -14.56
N GLY A 73 1.11 24.91 -14.63
CA GLY A 73 2.09 24.98 -13.54
C GLY A 73 3.03 23.77 -13.47
N SER A 74 3.38 23.34 -12.24
CA SER A 74 4.24 22.18 -12.06
C SER A 74 3.52 20.86 -12.44
N PRO A 75 4.29 19.77 -12.69
CA PRO A 75 3.70 18.45 -12.94
C PRO A 75 2.73 18.00 -11.85
N GLU A 76 3.02 18.29 -10.58
CA GLU A 76 2.18 17.97 -9.42
C GLU A 76 0.88 18.80 -9.45
N THR A 77 0.98 20.09 -9.78
CA THR A 77 -0.21 20.97 -9.90
C THR A 77 -1.10 20.50 -11.03
N LEU A 78 -0.50 20.14 -12.18
CA LEU A 78 -1.23 19.55 -13.30
C LEU A 78 -1.93 18.26 -12.89
N PHE A 79 -1.18 17.32 -12.27
CA PHE A 79 -1.72 16.04 -11.82
C PHE A 79 -2.93 16.24 -10.92
N GLU A 80 -2.81 17.03 -9.85
CA GLU A 80 -3.92 17.29 -8.93
C GLU A 80 -5.14 17.94 -9.61
N SER A 81 -4.93 18.78 -10.62
CA SER A 81 -6.01 19.41 -11.40
C SER A 81 -6.77 18.42 -12.31
N LEU A 82 -6.18 17.25 -12.58
CA LEU A 82 -6.73 16.20 -13.44
C LEU A 82 -7.31 15.02 -12.65
N ILE A 83 -7.31 15.08 -11.31
CA ILE A 83 -7.89 14.03 -10.47
C ILE A 83 -9.36 14.33 -10.21
N PHE A 84 -10.22 13.33 -10.44
CA PHE A 84 -11.66 13.45 -10.28
C PHE A 84 -12.06 13.42 -8.80
N ASP A 85 -12.78 14.45 -8.35
CA ASP A 85 -13.37 14.53 -7.00
C ASP A 85 -12.42 14.07 -5.89
N ARG A 86 -11.24 14.69 -5.85
CA ARG A 86 -10.05 14.33 -5.07
C ARG A 86 -10.33 13.97 -3.60
N HIS A 87 -11.34 14.58 -3.01
CA HIS A 87 -11.63 14.41 -1.58
C HIS A 87 -12.64 13.30 -1.27
N ASN A 88 -13.48 12.94 -2.23
CA ASN A 88 -14.56 11.96 -2.01
C ASN A 88 -14.37 10.69 -2.82
N THR A 89 -14.02 10.80 -4.11
CA THR A 89 -13.95 9.66 -5.03
C THR A 89 -12.53 9.14 -5.17
N ASP A 90 -11.63 9.91 -5.81
CA ASP A 90 -10.24 9.47 -5.99
C ASP A 90 -9.31 10.04 -4.92
N LYS A 91 -9.26 9.37 -3.79
CA LYS A 91 -8.36 9.70 -2.67
C LYS A 91 -6.97 9.08 -2.79
N TRP A 92 -6.76 8.19 -3.75
CA TRP A 92 -5.65 7.24 -3.75
C TRP A 92 -4.63 7.45 -4.86
N SER A 93 -5.03 8.08 -5.97
CA SER A 93 -4.08 8.40 -7.04
C SER A 93 -2.97 9.30 -6.53
N VAL A 94 -1.73 8.96 -6.84
CA VAL A 94 -0.53 9.66 -6.36
C VAL A 94 0.50 9.77 -7.48
N LEU A 95 1.24 10.88 -7.49
CA LEU A 95 2.40 11.10 -8.33
C LEU A 95 3.66 10.97 -7.49
N PHE A 96 4.65 10.22 -7.98
CA PHE A 96 5.97 10.10 -7.38
C PHE A 96 7.00 10.82 -8.25
N ASP A 97 8.00 11.41 -7.60
CA ASP A 97 9.10 12.11 -8.28
C ASP A 97 10.01 11.15 -9.04
N ASP A 98 10.06 9.89 -8.60
CA ASP A 98 10.84 8.83 -9.23
C ASP A 98 10.15 7.45 -9.11
N TYR A 99 10.45 6.58 -10.07
CA TYR A 99 9.86 5.23 -10.10
C TYR A 99 10.50 4.27 -9.09
N ILE A 100 11.73 4.52 -8.63
CA ILE A 100 12.43 3.67 -7.65
C ILE A 100 11.71 3.73 -6.31
N THR A 101 11.29 4.93 -5.91
CA THR A 101 10.48 5.12 -4.69
C THR A 101 9.18 4.32 -4.76
N LEU A 102 8.48 4.34 -5.90
CA LEU A 102 7.27 3.53 -6.09
C LEU A 102 7.57 2.03 -6.04
N GLU A 103 8.61 1.56 -6.76
CA GLU A 103 9.01 0.15 -6.74
C GLU A 103 9.35 -0.32 -5.32
N ASN A 104 10.10 0.48 -4.56
CA ASN A 104 10.44 0.18 -3.18
C ASN A 104 9.18 0.03 -2.31
N ILE A 105 8.23 0.95 -2.41
CA ILE A 105 6.96 0.88 -1.67
C ILE A 105 6.19 -0.41 -2.02
N LEU A 106 6.11 -0.77 -3.30
CA LEU A 106 5.43 -1.98 -3.77
C LEU A 106 6.11 -3.28 -3.30
N HIS A 107 7.39 -3.22 -2.96
CA HIS A 107 8.17 -4.32 -2.39
C HIS A 107 8.27 -4.29 -0.86
N GLY A 108 7.60 -3.34 -0.20
CA GLY A 108 7.66 -3.17 1.26
C GLY A 108 9.01 -2.63 1.75
N ILE A 109 9.77 -1.95 0.88
CA ILE A 109 11.07 -1.34 1.20
C ILE A 109 10.84 0.13 1.56
N SER A 110 11.34 0.55 2.70
CA SER A 110 11.26 1.95 3.17
C SER A 110 12.46 2.34 4.01
N LEU A 111 12.73 3.64 4.08
CA LEU A 111 13.67 4.21 5.05
C LEU A 111 12.94 4.31 6.40
N SER A 112 13.18 3.36 7.30
CA SER A 112 12.45 3.20 8.55
C SER A 112 13.38 2.84 9.70
N ASN A 113 13.00 3.20 10.91
CA ASN A 113 13.60 2.67 12.14
C ASN A 113 12.90 1.39 12.64
N GLY A 114 11.87 0.94 11.93
CA GLY A 114 11.09 -0.26 12.24
C GLY A 114 9.93 -0.03 13.20
N MET A 115 9.68 1.19 13.68
CA MET A 115 8.52 1.51 14.50
C MET A 115 7.34 1.93 13.62
N GLU A 116 6.31 1.12 13.57
CA GLU A 116 5.03 1.49 12.95
C GLU A 116 4.09 2.09 14.00
N PHE A 117 3.51 3.23 13.69
CA PHE A 117 2.73 4.01 14.65
C PHE A 117 1.46 4.61 14.02
N GLY A 118 0.55 5.02 14.88
CA GLY A 118 -0.57 5.88 14.52
C GLY A 118 -0.49 7.20 15.28
N LEU A 119 -1.14 8.24 14.74
CA LEU A 119 -1.25 9.55 15.37
C LEU A 119 -2.71 9.81 15.75
N VAL A 120 -2.92 10.38 16.92
CA VAL A 120 -4.26 10.68 17.46
C VAL A 120 -4.24 12.05 18.13
N HIS A 121 -5.32 12.79 18.02
CA HIS A 121 -5.53 14.03 18.78
C HIS A 121 -5.65 13.73 20.27
N GLU A 122 -5.11 14.62 21.10
CA GLU A 122 -5.45 14.62 22.52
C GLU A 122 -6.92 15.03 22.69
N SER A 123 -7.55 14.51 23.74
CA SER A 123 -8.92 14.88 24.07
C SER A 123 -9.02 16.37 24.35
N ASN A 124 -10.05 17.00 23.79
CA ASN A 124 -10.35 18.42 23.94
C ASN A 124 -9.27 19.38 23.38
N ASN A 125 -8.36 18.88 22.56
CA ASN A 125 -7.32 19.68 21.92
C ASN A 125 -7.27 19.34 20.41
N ASN A 126 -7.50 20.34 19.58
CA ASN A 126 -7.52 20.17 18.11
C ASN A 126 -6.14 20.37 17.47
N THR A 127 -5.13 20.70 18.25
CA THR A 127 -3.78 21.00 17.77
C THR A 127 -2.79 19.93 18.18
N ASP A 128 -2.82 19.51 19.44
CA ASP A 128 -1.84 18.58 19.99
C ASP A 128 -2.23 17.15 19.66
N ILE A 129 -1.21 16.38 19.27
CA ILE A 129 -1.35 14.97 18.90
C ILE A 129 -0.28 14.15 19.61
N PHE A 130 -0.54 12.87 19.73
CA PHE A 130 0.43 11.89 20.20
C PHE A 130 0.51 10.70 19.27
N GLY A 131 1.65 10.02 19.28
CA GLY A 131 1.87 8.77 18.59
C GLY A 131 1.64 7.57 19.51
N TYR A 132 1.13 6.48 18.95
CA TYR A 132 1.08 5.18 19.62
C TYR A 132 1.68 4.11 18.72
N VAL A 133 2.51 3.24 19.28
CA VAL A 133 3.18 2.16 18.54
C VAL A 133 2.17 1.06 18.22
N ARG A 134 2.00 0.79 16.93
CA ARG A 134 1.14 -0.27 16.38
C ARG A 134 1.82 -1.63 16.43
N TYR A 135 3.04 -1.69 15.93
CA TYR A 135 3.93 -2.85 15.95
C TYR A 135 5.36 -2.39 15.63
N VAL A 136 6.31 -3.29 15.77
CA VAL A 136 7.72 -3.02 15.51
C VAL A 136 8.28 -4.14 14.65
N PHE A 137 9.11 -3.80 13.66
CA PHE A 137 9.77 -4.79 12.81
C PHE A 137 10.83 -5.54 13.60
N PRO A 138 10.84 -6.87 13.58
CA PRO A 138 11.86 -7.66 14.27
C PRO A 138 13.27 -7.28 13.82
N ASN A 139 14.18 -7.18 14.77
CA ASN A 139 15.61 -6.81 14.60
C ASN A 139 15.85 -5.40 14.04
N SER A 140 14.85 -4.54 13.99
CA SER A 140 15.00 -3.12 13.64
C SER A 140 15.64 -2.33 14.78
N ASP A 141 16.05 -1.08 14.50
CA ASP A 141 16.61 -0.21 15.54
C ASP A 141 15.63 0.04 16.70
N ALA A 142 14.33 0.20 16.38
CA ALA A 142 13.28 0.33 17.37
C ALA A 142 13.14 -0.94 18.25
N ASP A 143 13.18 -2.12 17.65
CA ASP A 143 13.10 -3.41 18.38
C ASP A 143 14.31 -3.60 19.29
N LEU A 144 15.52 -3.35 18.78
CA LEU A 144 16.77 -3.47 19.56
C LEU A 144 16.83 -2.48 20.73
N LYS A 145 16.13 -1.37 20.64
CA LYS A 145 16.00 -0.37 21.72
C LYS A 145 14.84 -0.63 22.67
N GLY A 146 14.08 -1.71 22.45
CA GLY A 146 12.99 -2.12 23.34
C GLY A 146 11.69 -1.34 23.14
N ILE A 147 11.51 -0.69 21.98
CA ILE A 147 10.21 -0.13 21.62
C ILE A 147 9.23 -1.28 21.42
N THR A 148 8.05 -1.17 22.00
CA THR A 148 7.04 -2.21 21.95
C THR A 148 5.66 -1.64 21.62
N ARG A 149 4.79 -2.50 21.09
CA ARG A 149 3.40 -2.18 20.83
C ARG A 149 2.70 -1.59 22.06
N GLY A 150 1.98 -0.49 21.86
CA GLY A 150 1.23 0.21 22.90
C GLY A 150 2.01 1.32 23.60
N MET A 151 3.32 1.43 23.38
CA MET A 151 4.06 2.61 23.85
C MET A 151 3.51 3.87 23.17
N ILE A 152 3.49 4.97 23.90
CA ILE A 152 2.96 6.27 23.49
C ILE A 152 4.09 7.30 23.56
N PHE A 153 4.12 8.20 22.58
CA PHE A 153 5.06 9.32 22.55
C PHE A 153 4.34 10.59 22.09
N ASN A 154 4.72 11.73 22.65
CA ASN A 154 4.10 13.02 22.35
C ASN A 154 5.09 14.10 21.91
N SER A 155 6.38 13.77 21.83
CA SER A 155 7.43 14.68 21.37
C SER A 155 8.39 13.97 20.43
N VAL A 156 8.98 14.74 19.51
CA VAL A 156 10.06 14.30 18.62
C VAL A 156 11.14 15.38 18.62
N ASN A 157 12.38 14.98 18.85
CA ASN A 157 13.53 15.90 18.96
C ASN A 157 13.23 17.05 19.95
N GLU A 158 12.74 16.71 21.14
CA GLU A 158 12.37 17.65 22.21
C GLU A 158 11.24 18.63 21.83
N THR A 159 10.56 18.40 20.70
CA THR A 159 9.48 19.24 20.21
C THR A 159 8.15 18.50 20.32
N ALA A 160 7.18 19.10 21.03
CA ALA A 160 5.84 18.53 21.17
C ALA A 160 5.16 18.35 19.79
N LEU A 161 4.50 17.21 19.62
CA LEU A 161 3.82 16.87 18.35
C LEU A 161 2.50 17.63 18.22
N THR A 162 2.31 18.21 17.05
CA THR A 162 1.08 18.92 16.67
C THR A 162 0.66 18.55 15.24
N VAL A 163 -0.59 18.86 14.88
CA VAL A 163 -1.09 18.71 13.50
C VAL A 163 -0.30 19.52 12.48
N ASN A 164 0.44 20.54 12.91
CA ASN A 164 1.20 21.43 12.02
C ASN A 164 2.65 20.98 11.79
N ASN A 165 3.24 20.19 12.72
CA ASN A 165 4.67 19.86 12.67
C ASN A 165 4.98 18.37 12.51
N TYR A 166 4.02 17.47 12.71
CA TYR A 166 4.29 16.03 12.71
C TYR A 166 4.93 15.53 11.41
N ARG A 167 4.55 16.11 10.25
CA ARG A 167 5.10 15.70 8.95
C ARG A 167 6.60 16.00 8.86
N SER A 168 7.01 17.19 9.22
CA SER A 168 8.41 17.59 9.19
C SER A 168 9.27 16.88 10.25
N LEU A 169 8.69 16.50 11.39
CA LEU A 169 9.41 15.83 12.46
C LEU A 169 9.56 14.30 12.24
N LEU A 170 8.50 13.62 11.81
CA LEU A 170 8.47 12.16 11.71
C LEU A 170 8.81 11.64 10.31
N PHE A 171 8.47 12.39 9.26
CA PHE A 171 8.59 11.96 7.86
C PHE A 171 9.62 12.75 7.06
N SER A 172 10.54 13.45 7.76
CA SER A 172 11.69 14.08 7.11
C SER A 172 12.65 13.03 6.52
N SER A 173 13.51 13.47 5.61
CA SER A 173 14.61 12.65 5.06
C SER A 173 15.76 12.42 6.05
N ASP A 174 15.66 12.95 7.29
CA ASP A 174 16.69 12.74 8.32
C ASP A 174 16.83 11.26 8.64
N THR A 175 18.05 10.82 8.82
CA THR A 175 18.39 9.42 9.13
C THR A 175 18.12 9.00 10.57
N SER A 176 17.76 9.95 11.45
CA SER A 176 17.40 9.66 12.84
C SER A 176 16.51 10.74 13.42
N TYR A 177 15.73 10.37 14.44
CA TYR A 177 15.03 11.30 15.32
C TYR A 177 14.91 10.67 16.72
N SER A 178 14.72 11.51 17.75
CA SER A 178 14.38 11.02 19.09
C SER A 178 12.88 11.12 19.32
N ILE A 179 12.33 10.16 20.06
CA ILE A 179 10.97 10.21 20.61
C ILE A 179 11.02 10.30 22.11
N GLU A 180 10.10 11.02 22.71
CA GLU A 180 9.89 11.06 24.17
C GLU A 180 8.62 10.30 24.50
N LEU A 181 8.73 9.33 25.40
CA LEU A 181 7.61 8.52 25.84
C LEU A 181 6.61 9.34 26.68
N ALA A 182 5.35 8.92 26.63
CA ALA A 182 4.27 9.52 27.35
C ALA A 182 3.30 8.49 27.93
N THR A 183 2.53 8.89 28.94
CA THR A 183 1.44 8.09 29.51
C THR A 183 0.12 8.63 29.02
N TYR A 184 -0.76 7.75 28.55
CA TYR A 184 -2.15 8.08 28.23
C TYR A 184 -3.00 8.07 29.49
N ASN A 185 -3.66 9.18 29.78
CA ASN A 185 -4.50 9.36 30.96
C ASN A 185 -5.95 8.96 30.67
N THR A 186 -6.70 8.66 31.72
CA THR A 186 -8.12 8.26 31.61
C THR A 186 -9.05 9.36 31.09
N ASP A 187 -8.63 10.61 31.16
CA ASP A 187 -9.34 11.78 30.61
C ASP A 187 -9.03 12.03 29.12
N GLY A 188 -8.15 11.20 28.53
CA GLY A 188 -7.75 11.29 27.13
C GLY A 188 -6.63 12.28 26.83
N THR A 189 -5.97 12.82 27.88
CA THR A 189 -4.75 13.63 27.76
C THR A 189 -3.50 12.74 27.77
N VAL A 190 -2.35 13.31 27.44
CA VAL A 190 -1.07 12.63 27.47
C VAL A 190 -0.09 13.40 28.35
N THR A 191 0.65 12.70 29.19
CA THR A 191 1.69 13.30 30.02
C THR A 191 3.03 12.69 29.67
N SER A 192 4.04 13.50 29.35
CA SER A 192 5.40 13.04 29.09
C SER A 192 5.93 12.27 30.31
N LEU A 193 6.57 11.14 30.08
CA LEU A 193 7.20 10.35 31.13
C LEU A 193 8.49 11.07 31.58
N ILE A 194 8.37 11.90 32.58
CA ILE A 194 9.48 12.54 33.29
C ILE A 194 9.54 11.90 34.71
N ASP A 195 9.74 10.59 34.79
CA ASP A 195 9.87 9.93 36.10
C ASP A 195 11.30 9.42 36.29
N PRO A 196 12.09 10.04 37.17
CA PRO A 196 13.44 9.58 37.46
C PRO A 196 13.49 8.19 38.16
N LEU A 197 12.34 7.57 38.44
CA LEU A 197 12.23 6.26 39.07
C LEU A 197 11.86 5.15 38.09
N THR A 198 11.51 5.49 36.83
CA THR A 198 11.25 4.48 35.81
C THR A 198 12.57 3.93 35.26
N LEU A 199 12.67 2.61 35.13
CA LEU A 199 13.85 1.94 34.57
C LEU A 199 13.89 2.05 33.02
N LEU A 200 12.90 2.70 32.38
CA LEU A 200 12.86 2.96 30.95
C LEU A 200 13.47 4.34 30.66
N PRO A 201 14.27 4.50 29.62
CA PRO A 201 14.72 5.82 29.20
C PRO A 201 13.53 6.69 28.79
N ASP A 202 13.54 7.95 29.19
CA ASP A 202 12.49 8.92 28.87
C ASP A 202 12.45 9.25 27.37
N SER A 203 13.53 9.00 26.66
CA SER A 203 13.75 9.32 25.26
C SER A 203 14.52 8.20 24.55
N PHE A 204 14.13 7.94 23.29
CA PHE A 204 14.79 6.97 22.41
C PHE A 204 15.21 7.67 21.12
N THR A 205 16.49 7.76 20.83
CA THR A 205 16.97 8.14 19.51
C THR A 205 16.86 6.94 18.59
N LEU A 206 16.08 7.03 17.53
CA LEU A 206 15.79 5.96 16.57
C LEU A 206 16.49 6.25 15.24
N LEU A 207 17.27 5.28 14.74
CA LEU A 207 18.00 5.36 13.49
C LEU A 207 17.20 4.72 12.37
N LYS A 208 16.97 5.47 11.29
CA LYS A 208 16.35 4.94 10.08
C LYS A 208 17.41 4.27 9.20
N THR A 209 17.07 3.10 8.69
CA THR A 209 17.83 2.39 7.66
C THR A 209 16.87 1.92 6.58
N GLU A 210 17.37 1.52 5.44
CA GLU A 210 16.54 0.82 4.45
C GLU A 210 16.15 -0.54 5.02
N ILE A 211 14.85 -0.76 5.16
CA ILE A 211 14.27 -2.00 5.69
C ILE A 211 13.25 -2.51 4.70
N GLN A 212 13.29 -3.81 4.41
CA GLN A 212 12.21 -4.51 3.74
C GLN A 212 11.33 -5.20 4.78
N GLU A 213 10.09 -4.76 4.90
CA GLU A 213 9.12 -5.37 5.82
C GLU A 213 8.68 -6.75 5.33
N ASN A 214 8.80 -7.77 6.19
CA ASN A 214 8.09 -9.03 5.98
C ASN A 214 6.63 -8.84 6.43
N PRO A 215 5.65 -8.88 5.52
CA PRO A 215 4.26 -8.62 5.85
C PRO A 215 3.61 -9.73 6.68
N VAL A 216 4.17 -10.93 6.71
CA VAL A 216 3.78 -12.02 7.62
C VAL A 216 4.35 -11.70 9.00
N HIS A 217 3.71 -10.75 9.69
CA HIS A 217 4.23 -10.20 10.93
C HIS A 217 4.16 -11.18 12.10
N LEU A 218 3.05 -11.91 12.23
CA LEU A 218 2.83 -12.89 13.30
C LEU A 218 1.94 -14.03 12.84
N THR A 219 2.43 -15.26 13.01
CA THR A 219 1.65 -16.49 12.84
C THR A 219 1.60 -17.22 14.17
N LYS A 220 0.40 -17.59 14.65
CA LYS A 220 0.21 -18.26 15.94
C LYS A 220 -0.98 -19.21 15.90
N VAL A 221 -0.92 -20.28 16.70
CA VAL A 221 -2.05 -21.14 16.97
C VAL A 221 -2.56 -20.91 18.39
N ILE A 222 -3.86 -20.72 18.53
CA ILE A 222 -4.54 -20.49 19.80
C ILE A 222 -5.52 -21.64 20.01
N THR A 223 -5.41 -22.37 21.11
CA THR A 223 -6.37 -23.42 21.48
C THR A 223 -7.35 -22.87 22.50
N SER A 224 -8.64 -23.01 22.22
CA SER A 224 -9.74 -22.61 23.11
C SER A 224 -10.82 -23.70 23.12
N GLY A 225 -10.86 -24.49 24.17
CA GLY A 225 -11.74 -25.68 24.23
C GLY A 225 -11.42 -26.66 23.10
N ALA A 226 -12.42 -26.96 22.26
CA ALA A 226 -12.27 -27.84 21.10
C ALA A 226 -11.76 -27.10 19.83
N HIS A 227 -11.64 -25.79 19.88
CA HIS A 227 -11.26 -24.97 18.72
C HIS A 227 -9.74 -24.82 18.65
N LYS A 228 -9.17 -25.04 17.46
CA LYS A 228 -7.77 -24.78 17.14
C LYS A 228 -7.71 -23.65 16.12
N ILE A 229 -7.49 -22.45 16.60
CA ILE A 229 -7.61 -21.20 15.86
C ILE A 229 -6.22 -20.78 15.35
N GLY A 230 -6.06 -20.67 14.04
CA GLY A 230 -4.93 -19.97 13.43
C GLY A 230 -5.11 -18.46 13.57
N TYR A 231 -4.06 -17.76 13.92
CA TYR A 231 -4.00 -16.30 13.89
C TYR A 231 -2.86 -15.89 12.97
N LEU A 232 -3.18 -15.08 11.95
CA LEU A 232 -2.23 -14.51 11.01
C LEU A 232 -2.39 -12.99 11.01
N MET A 233 -1.38 -12.27 11.47
CA MET A 233 -1.27 -10.82 11.28
C MET A 233 -0.47 -10.55 10.02
N TYR A 234 -1.14 -9.92 9.03
CA TYR A 234 -0.61 -9.72 7.70
C TYR A 234 -0.73 -8.24 7.31
N ASN A 235 0.42 -7.55 7.15
CA ASN A 235 0.49 -6.09 7.11
C ASN A 235 0.59 -5.48 5.71
N GLY A 236 0.81 -6.28 4.66
CA GLY A 236 0.89 -5.77 3.28
C GLY A 236 0.85 -6.89 2.24
N PHE A 237 0.25 -6.63 1.08
CA PHE A 237 0.21 -7.58 -0.03
C PHE A 237 1.41 -7.35 -0.97
N TYR A 238 2.62 -7.66 -0.46
CA TYR A 238 3.87 -7.53 -1.21
C TYR A 238 4.19 -8.83 -1.93
N SER A 239 4.19 -8.82 -3.27
CA SER A 239 4.37 -10.03 -4.10
C SER A 239 5.73 -10.72 -3.91
N SER A 240 6.74 -9.99 -3.45
CA SER A 240 8.05 -10.53 -3.08
C SER A 240 8.01 -11.51 -1.88
N PHE A 241 6.89 -11.53 -1.14
CA PHE A 241 6.68 -12.39 0.03
C PHE A 241 5.60 -13.45 -0.16
N ASP A 242 5.18 -13.73 -1.39
CA ASP A 242 4.16 -14.76 -1.68
C ASP A 242 4.58 -16.15 -1.16
N GLY A 243 5.87 -16.49 -1.26
CA GLY A 243 6.42 -17.73 -0.71
C GLY A 243 6.30 -17.81 0.81
N GLN A 244 6.69 -16.74 1.53
CA GLN A 244 6.61 -16.69 2.99
C GLN A 244 5.16 -16.73 3.49
N LEU A 245 4.23 -16.11 2.75
CA LEU A 245 2.81 -16.21 3.03
C LEU A 245 2.32 -17.67 2.87
N ASN A 246 2.71 -18.33 1.78
CA ASN A 246 2.38 -19.73 1.54
C ASN A 246 2.96 -20.66 2.62
N ASP A 247 4.18 -20.41 3.09
CA ASP A 247 4.81 -21.15 4.17
C ASP A 247 4.07 -20.96 5.50
N ALA A 248 3.65 -19.74 5.83
CA ALA A 248 2.88 -19.46 7.04
C ALA A 248 1.54 -20.20 7.04
N ILE A 249 0.86 -20.22 5.90
CA ILE A 249 -0.38 -21.01 5.72
C ILE A 249 -0.09 -22.51 5.82
N GLY A 250 1.03 -22.98 5.26
CA GLY A 250 1.50 -24.37 5.40
C GLY A 250 1.74 -24.78 6.85
N GLN A 251 2.33 -23.89 7.66
CA GLN A 251 2.50 -24.10 9.11
C GLN A 251 1.15 -24.24 9.81
N LEU A 252 0.22 -23.32 9.59
CA LEU A 252 -1.14 -23.37 10.17
C LEU A 252 -1.89 -24.64 9.76
N LYS A 253 -1.77 -25.07 8.49
CA LYS A 253 -2.33 -26.32 7.97
C LYS A 253 -1.77 -27.54 8.70
N ASN A 254 -0.46 -27.62 8.86
CA ASN A 254 0.22 -28.74 9.55
C ASN A 254 -0.17 -28.81 11.04
N GLU A 255 -0.44 -27.67 11.64
CA GLU A 255 -0.99 -27.58 13.00
C GLU A 255 -2.45 -28.04 13.07
N GLY A 256 -3.13 -28.21 11.93
CA GLY A 256 -4.53 -28.67 11.88
C GLY A 256 -5.51 -27.68 12.48
N ILE A 257 -5.38 -26.41 12.15
CA ILE A 257 -6.35 -25.37 12.56
C ILE A 257 -7.71 -25.65 11.96
N THR A 258 -8.76 -25.29 12.68
CA THR A 258 -10.15 -25.41 12.24
C THR A 258 -10.79 -24.06 11.89
N GLU A 259 -10.18 -22.99 12.29
CA GLU A 259 -10.65 -21.61 12.09
C GLU A 259 -9.45 -20.69 11.89
N LEU A 260 -9.64 -19.60 11.14
CA LEU A 260 -8.61 -18.56 10.92
C LEU A 260 -9.12 -17.20 11.38
N VAL A 261 -8.30 -16.51 12.16
CA VAL A 261 -8.37 -15.07 12.40
C VAL A 261 -7.29 -14.39 11.57
N LEU A 262 -7.70 -13.65 10.55
CA LEU A 262 -6.84 -12.85 9.70
C LEU A 262 -6.86 -11.40 10.18
N ASP A 263 -5.72 -10.92 10.67
CA ASP A 263 -5.59 -9.56 11.19
C ASP A 263 -5.01 -8.64 10.12
N LEU A 264 -5.88 -7.81 9.56
CA LEU A 264 -5.57 -6.81 8.54
C LEU A 264 -5.66 -5.37 9.06
N ARG A 265 -5.60 -5.17 10.38
CA ARG A 265 -5.78 -3.84 11.01
C ARG A 265 -4.88 -2.76 10.46
N TYR A 266 -3.69 -3.11 10.02
CA TYR A 266 -2.69 -2.16 9.54
C TYR A 266 -2.31 -2.39 8.07
N ASN A 267 -3.06 -3.25 7.37
CA ASN A 267 -2.79 -3.62 6.00
C ASN A 267 -3.50 -2.67 5.02
N GLY A 268 -2.74 -1.80 4.38
CA GLY A 268 -3.22 -0.83 3.38
C GLY A 268 -3.47 -1.43 1.99
N GLY A 269 -3.27 -2.74 1.80
CA GLY A 269 -3.45 -3.39 0.50
C GLY A 269 -2.15 -3.81 -0.18
N GLY A 270 -2.10 -3.73 -1.50
CA GLY A 270 -0.98 -4.09 -2.37
C GLY A 270 -1.42 -4.92 -3.58
N SER A 271 -0.70 -5.98 -3.90
CA SER A 271 -0.90 -6.82 -5.08
C SER A 271 -2.25 -7.57 -5.06
N VAL A 272 -3.06 -7.36 -6.10
CA VAL A 272 -4.30 -8.12 -6.35
C VAL A 272 -4.00 -9.62 -6.51
N ARG A 273 -2.91 -9.98 -7.18
CA ARG A 273 -2.48 -11.38 -7.34
C ARG A 273 -2.18 -12.02 -5.99
N THR A 274 -1.44 -11.35 -5.12
CA THR A 274 -1.14 -11.83 -3.75
C THR A 274 -2.42 -11.98 -2.93
N ALA A 275 -3.39 -11.07 -3.07
CA ALA A 275 -4.71 -11.21 -2.44
C ALA A 275 -5.45 -12.44 -2.97
N THR A 276 -5.41 -12.70 -4.28
CA THR A 276 -6.01 -13.89 -4.88
C THR A 276 -5.33 -15.17 -4.39
N TYR A 277 -4.00 -15.17 -4.20
CA TYR A 277 -3.28 -16.28 -3.57
C TYR A 277 -3.76 -16.54 -2.15
N LEU A 278 -3.87 -15.48 -1.32
CA LEU A 278 -4.37 -15.64 0.05
C LEU A 278 -5.81 -16.17 0.08
N ALA A 279 -6.68 -15.69 -0.81
CA ALA A 279 -8.03 -16.23 -0.96
C ALA A 279 -8.01 -17.73 -1.31
N SER A 280 -7.14 -18.13 -2.24
CA SER A 280 -6.93 -19.53 -2.63
C SER A 280 -6.39 -20.38 -1.48
N MET A 281 -5.46 -19.84 -0.69
CA MET A 281 -4.88 -20.49 0.50
C MET A 281 -5.94 -20.75 1.59
N ILE A 282 -6.85 -19.81 1.79
CA ILE A 282 -7.91 -19.94 2.80
C ILE A 282 -8.95 -20.97 2.37
N THR A 283 -9.42 -20.89 1.14
CA THR A 283 -10.55 -21.70 0.63
C THR A 283 -10.12 -23.06 0.11
N GLY A 284 -9.31 -23.12 -0.94
CA GLY A 284 -8.77 -24.33 -1.55
C GLY A 284 -9.76 -25.20 -2.32
N GLN A 285 -11.05 -24.85 -2.36
CA GLN A 285 -12.11 -25.59 -3.05
C GLN A 285 -12.55 -24.94 -4.38
N PHE A 286 -12.09 -23.72 -4.68
CA PHE A 286 -12.56 -22.93 -5.83
C PHE A 286 -11.51 -22.77 -6.94
N THR A 287 -10.49 -23.62 -6.97
CA THR A 287 -9.40 -23.53 -7.98
C THR A 287 -9.97 -23.39 -9.40
N ASN A 288 -9.45 -22.42 -10.15
CA ASN A 288 -9.89 -22.01 -11.48
C ASN A 288 -11.28 -21.34 -11.56
N GLU A 289 -12.01 -21.19 -10.46
CA GLU A 289 -13.22 -20.37 -10.44
C GLU A 289 -12.85 -18.88 -10.34
N LEU A 290 -13.75 -18.02 -10.77
CA LEU A 290 -13.54 -16.58 -10.74
C LEU A 290 -13.51 -16.07 -9.29
N PHE A 291 -12.41 -15.37 -8.92
CA PHE A 291 -12.33 -14.62 -7.67
C PHE A 291 -12.71 -13.15 -7.85
N THR A 292 -12.10 -12.46 -8.83
CA THR A 292 -12.40 -11.05 -9.08
C THR A 292 -12.20 -10.65 -10.54
N LYS A 293 -12.89 -9.58 -10.94
CA LYS A 293 -12.73 -8.94 -12.24
C LYS A 293 -12.13 -7.56 -12.07
N GLU A 294 -11.27 -7.19 -13.01
CA GLU A 294 -10.72 -5.85 -13.11
C GLU A 294 -11.56 -5.01 -14.07
N HIS A 295 -11.75 -3.75 -13.70
CA HIS A 295 -12.40 -2.74 -14.54
C HIS A 295 -11.43 -1.60 -14.80
N TRP A 296 -11.33 -1.23 -16.07
CA TRP A 296 -10.50 -0.15 -16.57
C TRP A 296 -11.37 0.98 -17.15
N ASN A 297 -10.75 2.09 -17.58
CA ASN A 297 -11.46 3.06 -18.38
C ASN A 297 -11.93 2.42 -19.71
N ASP A 298 -12.93 3.02 -20.36
CA ASP A 298 -13.61 2.41 -21.51
C ASP A 298 -12.66 2.00 -22.65
N ASN A 299 -11.59 2.79 -22.89
CA ASN A 299 -10.63 2.50 -23.96
C ASN A 299 -9.79 1.26 -23.65
N LEU A 300 -9.24 1.17 -22.44
CA LEU A 300 -8.46 0.01 -22.03
C LEU A 300 -9.34 -1.22 -21.81
N GLN A 301 -10.54 -1.04 -21.24
CA GLN A 301 -11.51 -2.12 -21.07
C GLN A 301 -11.77 -2.80 -22.40
N LYS A 302 -12.12 -2.01 -23.42
CA LYS A 302 -12.36 -2.53 -24.77
C LYS A 302 -11.12 -3.19 -25.38
N GLN A 303 -9.95 -2.59 -25.21
CA GLN A 303 -8.69 -3.15 -25.71
C GLN A 303 -8.39 -4.52 -25.11
N PHE A 304 -8.60 -4.68 -23.79
CA PHE A 304 -8.40 -5.97 -23.12
C PHE A 304 -9.46 -6.98 -23.55
N GLU A 305 -10.74 -6.60 -23.60
CA GLU A 305 -11.81 -7.48 -24.06
C GLU A 305 -11.57 -8.03 -25.49
N ASP A 306 -11.06 -7.18 -26.38
CA ASP A 306 -10.81 -7.54 -27.79
C ASP A 306 -9.52 -8.39 -27.96
N ASN A 307 -8.50 -8.22 -27.11
CA ASN A 307 -7.17 -8.80 -27.37
C ASN A 307 -6.67 -9.75 -26.27
N ASN A 308 -6.99 -9.50 -25.01
CA ASN A 308 -6.45 -10.23 -23.87
C ASN A 308 -7.46 -10.30 -22.71
N PRO A 309 -8.66 -10.89 -22.89
CA PRO A 309 -9.73 -10.88 -21.89
C PRO A 309 -9.34 -11.58 -20.58
N GLU A 310 -8.33 -12.47 -20.62
CA GLU A 310 -7.77 -13.12 -19.44
C GLU A 310 -7.10 -12.15 -18.45
N LEU A 311 -6.68 -10.96 -18.92
CA LEU A 311 -6.12 -9.92 -18.05
C LEU A 311 -7.19 -9.20 -17.21
N LEU A 312 -8.46 -9.39 -17.53
CA LEU A 312 -9.57 -8.78 -16.80
C LEU A 312 -10.11 -9.66 -15.67
N VAL A 313 -9.55 -10.85 -15.48
CA VAL A 313 -10.03 -11.80 -14.49
C VAL A 313 -8.91 -12.36 -13.66
N ASN A 314 -9.16 -12.51 -12.36
CA ASN A 314 -8.29 -13.25 -11.46
C ASN A 314 -9.07 -14.42 -10.90
N ASN A 315 -8.65 -15.64 -11.26
CA ASN A 315 -9.24 -16.87 -10.77
C ASN A 315 -8.48 -17.36 -9.54
N PHE A 316 -9.13 -18.16 -8.71
CA PHE A 316 -8.44 -18.87 -7.63
C PHE A 316 -7.33 -19.76 -8.20
N TYR A 317 -6.16 -19.74 -7.57
CA TYR A 317 -4.95 -20.44 -8.01
C TYR A 317 -4.70 -21.72 -7.21
N ASP A 318 -3.97 -22.65 -7.80
CA ASP A 318 -3.41 -23.84 -7.14
C ASP A 318 -1.88 -23.79 -6.97
N ALA A 319 -1.23 -22.83 -7.64
CA ALA A 319 0.20 -22.59 -7.56
C ALA A 319 0.55 -21.09 -7.58
N LEU A 320 1.68 -20.74 -7.01
CA LEU A 320 2.30 -19.43 -7.11
C LEU A 320 2.89 -19.20 -8.52
N ALA A 321 3.36 -17.99 -8.79
CA ALA A 321 3.94 -17.62 -10.09
C ALA A 321 5.23 -18.41 -10.46
N ASP A 322 5.92 -18.96 -9.49
CA ASP A 322 7.10 -19.82 -9.63
C ASP A 322 6.77 -21.32 -9.71
N GLU A 323 5.48 -21.66 -9.90
CA GLU A 323 4.94 -23.02 -9.95
C GLU A 323 4.95 -23.76 -8.59
N THR A 324 5.29 -23.07 -7.46
CA THR A 324 5.18 -23.65 -6.12
C THR A 324 3.71 -23.92 -5.78
N PRO A 325 3.33 -25.15 -5.38
CA PRO A 325 1.95 -25.45 -5.01
C PRO A 325 1.47 -24.61 -3.82
N ILE A 326 0.24 -24.12 -3.89
CA ILE A 326 -0.38 -23.36 -2.81
C ILE A 326 -0.84 -24.32 -1.70
N ASN A 327 -0.51 -23.97 -0.47
CA ASN A 327 -1.06 -24.60 0.72
C ASN A 327 -2.50 -24.16 0.95
N HIS A 328 -3.42 -25.09 1.07
CA HIS A 328 -4.85 -24.82 1.29
C HIS A 328 -5.28 -25.19 2.71
N LEU A 329 -5.97 -24.30 3.39
CA LEU A 329 -6.59 -24.56 4.70
C LEU A 329 -7.95 -25.24 4.58
N LYS A 330 -8.66 -25.02 3.46
CA LYS A 330 -10.02 -25.54 3.18
C LYS A 330 -11.01 -25.15 4.28
N LEU A 331 -10.99 -23.89 4.67
CA LEU A 331 -11.88 -23.35 5.70
C LEU A 331 -13.18 -22.83 5.07
N ASP A 332 -14.29 -23.09 5.76
CA ASP A 332 -15.62 -22.56 5.43
C ASP A 332 -15.91 -21.25 6.17
N LYS A 333 -15.03 -20.85 7.09
CA LYS A 333 -15.23 -19.67 7.94
C LYS A 333 -13.91 -18.92 8.18
N LEU A 334 -13.97 -17.62 7.96
CA LEU A 334 -12.89 -16.67 8.18
C LEU A 334 -13.36 -15.56 9.14
N TYR A 335 -12.53 -15.20 10.10
CA TYR A 335 -12.71 -14.01 10.92
C TYR A 335 -11.65 -12.98 10.53
N VAL A 336 -12.06 -11.75 10.23
CA VAL A 336 -11.15 -10.68 9.84
C VAL A 336 -11.20 -9.55 10.84
N ILE A 337 -10.02 -9.10 11.31
CA ILE A 337 -9.89 -7.93 12.17
C ILE A 337 -9.43 -6.76 11.31
N THR A 338 -10.18 -5.65 11.35
CA THR A 338 -9.93 -4.47 10.52
C THR A 338 -9.89 -3.18 11.33
N THR A 339 -9.38 -2.12 10.73
CA THR A 339 -9.46 -0.73 11.20
C THR A 339 -9.68 0.21 10.03
N GLY A 340 -9.72 1.52 10.27
CA GLY A 340 -9.73 2.53 9.20
C GLY A 340 -8.46 2.57 8.34
N SER A 341 -7.42 1.81 8.68
CA SER A 341 -6.21 1.64 7.87
C SER A 341 -6.28 0.44 6.91
N THR A 342 -7.30 -0.42 7.05
CA THR A 342 -7.53 -1.57 6.17
C THR A 342 -8.09 -1.07 4.84
N ALA A 343 -7.41 -1.36 3.71
CA ALA A 343 -7.80 -0.79 2.42
C ALA A 343 -7.42 -1.69 1.23
N SER A 344 -7.99 -1.41 0.04
CA SER A 344 -7.61 -1.95 -1.26
C SER A 344 -7.63 -3.50 -1.30
N ALA A 345 -6.49 -4.18 -1.55
CA ALA A 345 -6.40 -5.64 -1.60
C ALA A 345 -6.91 -6.34 -0.31
N SER A 346 -6.84 -5.67 0.85
CA SER A 346 -7.47 -6.15 2.09
C SER A 346 -8.99 -6.15 2.00
N GLU A 347 -9.58 -5.10 1.42
CA GLU A 347 -11.03 -5.02 1.20
C GLU A 347 -11.47 -6.04 0.14
N LEU A 348 -10.62 -6.29 -0.87
CA LEU A 348 -10.86 -7.33 -1.87
C LEU A 348 -11.00 -8.72 -1.23
N ILE A 349 -10.11 -9.09 -0.29
CA ILE A 349 -10.22 -10.34 0.47
C ILE A 349 -11.55 -10.41 1.24
N ILE A 350 -11.92 -9.34 1.94
CA ILE A 350 -13.14 -9.29 2.75
C ILE A 350 -14.38 -9.46 1.87
N ASN A 351 -14.44 -8.73 0.76
CA ASN A 351 -15.58 -8.75 -0.14
C ASN A 351 -15.64 -10.02 -1.00
N GLY A 352 -14.49 -10.51 -1.44
CA GLY A 352 -14.41 -11.67 -2.33
C GLY A 352 -14.64 -13.02 -1.64
N LEU A 353 -14.51 -13.07 -0.30
CA LEU A 353 -14.75 -14.27 0.51
C LEU A 353 -16.04 -14.20 1.34
N ASN A 354 -16.90 -13.22 1.11
CA ASN A 354 -18.18 -13.03 1.81
C ASN A 354 -19.34 -13.81 1.17
#